data_b7265972f99ffae4da86172c42965c10
#
_entry.id   b7265972f99ffae4da86172c42965c10
#
_cell.length_a   1.000
_cell.length_b   1.000
_cell.length_c   1.000
_cell.angle_alpha   90.00
_cell.angle_beta   90.00
_cell.angle_gamma   90.00
#
_symmetry.space_group_name_H-M   'P 1'
#
loop_
_entity.id
_entity.type
_entity.pdbx_description
1 polymer ?
#
loop_
_entity_poly.entity_id
_entity_poly.type
_entity_poly.pdbx_seq_one_letter_code
_entity_poly.pdbx_strand_id
1 'polypeptide(L)'
;FLIQGEGQRQWQIGQRCNENSALMAHDHLSLLADFKLSEEFILNPGDMLYIPPLLAHKGVAVSDVCVTYSVGFRSPSHGDVLTTFADERSMDTSADLRIKDHGFAVNSGEISAADVEGLMQLMRDQITPENVAQWFGKHSTEAKYPDLDMAEEAMDLAELESIINEAY
;
A
#
# COMPACT_ATOMS: atom_id res chain seq x y z
N PHE A 1 -7.38 -6.03 7.19
CA PHE A 1 -8.06 -7.17 7.82
C PHE A 1 -7.12 -7.82 8.82
N LEU A 2 -7.65 -8.20 9.97
CA LEU A 2 -6.95 -8.90 11.04
C LEU A 2 -7.67 -10.23 11.26
N ILE A 3 -6.99 -11.34 10.99
CA ILE A 3 -7.55 -12.68 11.08
C ILE A 3 -6.89 -13.37 12.27
N GLN A 4 -7.68 -13.78 13.25
CA GLN A 4 -7.16 -14.50 14.41
C GLN A 4 -6.93 -15.97 14.05
N GLY A 5 -5.67 -16.39 14.04
CA GLY A 5 -5.27 -17.77 13.71
C GLY A 5 -5.26 -18.66 14.91
N GLU A 6 -4.61 -18.25 16.01
CA GLU A 6 -4.48 -19.04 17.23
C GLU A 6 -4.59 -18.15 18.47
N GLY A 7 -5.12 -18.72 19.56
CA GLY A 7 -5.33 -18.02 20.82
C GLY A 7 -6.30 -16.86 20.70
N GLN A 8 -6.29 -15.97 21.68
CA GLN A 8 -7.23 -14.86 21.76
C GLN A 8 -6.49 -13.53 21.79
N ARG A 9 -7.05 -12.54 21.07
CA ARG A 9 -6.56 -11.16 21.07
C ARG A 9 -7.70 -10.19 21.36
N GLN A 10 -7.47 -9.32 22.31
CA GLN A 10 -8.34 -8.19 22.59
C GLN A 10 -7.95 -7.03 21.66
N TRP A 11 -8.90 -6.55 20.87
CA TRP A 11 -8.76 -5.39 20.02
C TRP A 11 -9.55 -4.22 20.57
N GLN A 12 -8.89 -3.10 20.75
CA GLN A 12 -9.47 -1.84 21.12
C GLN A 12 -9.47 -0.92 19.91
N ILE A 13 -10.65 -0.42 19.57
CA ILE A 13 -10.86 0.52 18.48
C ILE A 13 -11.04 1.91 19.08
N GLY A 14 -10.31 2.85 18.55
CA GLY A 14 -10.29 4.23 19.03
C GLY A 14 -10.90 5.21 18.03
N GLN A 15 -10.49 6.46 18.16
CA GLN A 15 -10.94 7.57 17.33
C GLN A 15 -10.44 7.46 15.88
N ARG A 16 -11.10 8.18 14.98
CA ARG A 16 -10.59 8.42 13.64
C ARG A 16 -9.44 9.42 13.69
N CYS A 17 -8.32 9.03 13.09
CA CYS A 17 -7.11 9.83 12.99
C CYS A 17 -7.03 10.58 11.65
N ASN A 18 -6.10 11.51 11.57
CA ASN A 18 -5.69 12.20 10.34
C ASN A 18 -4.20 12.54 10.42
N GLU A 19 -3.67 13.22 9.41
CA GLU A 19 -2.27 13.63 9.31
C GLU A 19 -1.77 14.54 10.45
N ASN A 20 -2.70 15.23 11.14
CA ASN A 20 -2.39 16.12 12.25
C ASN A 20 -2.55 15.45 13.62
N SER A 21 -2.88 14.15 13.67
CA SER A 21 -2.99 13.40 14.92
C SER A 21 -1.63 13.35 15.63
N ALA A 22 -1.60 13.76 16.90
CA ALA A 22 -0.37 13.80 17.66
C ALA A 22 0.20 12.37 17.88
N LEU A 23 1.47 12.20 17.56
CA LEU A 23 2.20 10.94 17.74
C LEU A 23 3.21 11.09 18.89
N MET A 24 3.46 10.00 19.59
CA MET A 24 4.56 9.89 20.53
C MET A 24 5.88 9.81 19.77
N ALA A 25 6.95 10.35 20.34
CA ALA A 25 8.28 10.18 19.79
C ALA A 25 8.70 8.69 19.92
N HIS A 26 8.85 8.03 18.77
CA HIS A 26 9.31 6.64 18.68
C HIS A 26 10.01 6.41 17.35
N ASP A 27 11.18 5.72 17.37
CA ASP A 27 12.06 5.62 16.20
C ASP A 27 11.47 4.78 15.04
N HIS A 28 10.59 3.82 15.34
CA HIS A 28 10.11 2.84 14.37
C HIS A 28 8.60 2.66 14.31
N LEU A 29 7.85 3.23 15.23
CA LEU A 29 6.41 3.02 15.33
C LEU A 29 5.65 4.35 15.40
N SER A 30 4.56 4.45 14.66
CA SER A 30 3.62 5.57 14.73
C SER A 30 2.62 5.32 15.86
N LEU A 31 3.01 5.66 17.08
CA LEU A 31 2.17 5.51 18.26
C LEU A 31 1.40 6.80 18.52
N LEU A 32 0.09 6.69 18.70
CA LEU A 32 -0.74 7.84 19.06
C LEU A 32 -0.41 8.34 20.48
N ALA A 33 -0.29 9.65 20.65
CA ALA A 33 -0.08 10.26 21.96
C ALA A 33 -1.35 10.20 22.83
N ASP A 34 -2.52 10.21 22.21
CA ASP A 34 -3.82 10.12 22.89
C ASP A 34 -4.70 9.08 22.18
N PHE A 35 -5.06 8.02 22.88
CA PHE A 35 -5.93 6.95 22.39
C PHE A 35 -7.25 6.99 23.15
N LYS A 36 -8.35 7.25 22.44
CA LYS A 36 -9.71 7.30 22.99
C LYS A 36 -10.47 6.06 22.59
N LEU A 37 -10.65 5.15 23.52
CA LEU A 37 -11.39 3.92 23.32
C LEU A 37 -12.84 4.21 22.88
N SER A 38 -13.28 3.60 21.80
CA SER A 38 -14.64 3.63 21.27
C SER A 38 -15.32 2.26 21.42
N GLU A 39 -14.65 1.20 20.98
CA GLU A 39 -15.18 -0.16 20.99
C GLU A 39 -14.08 -1.17 21.35
N GLU A 40 -14.50 -2.32 21.84
CA GLU A 40 -13.59 -3.40 22.24
C GLU A 40 -14.15 -4.75 21.81
N PHE A 41 -13.28 -5.62 21.28
CA PHE A 41 -13.62 -6.95 20.81
C PHE A 41 -12.57 -7.96 21.29
N ILE A 42 -12.99 -9.17 21.62
CA ILE A 42 -12.09 -10.32 21.77
C ILE A 42 -12.28 -11.22 20.56
N LEU A 43 -11.21 -11.41 19.78
CA LEU A 43 -11.23 -12.32 18.65
C LEU A 43 -10.70 -13.69 19.06
N ASN A 44 -11.44 -14.72 18.66
CA ASN A 44 -11.10 -16.12 18.77
C ASN A 44 -10.55 -16.65 17.43
N PRO A 45 -9.88 -17.81 17.41
CA PRO A 45 -9.45 -18.43 16.16
C PRO A 45 -10.59 -18.54 15.13
N GLY A 46 -10.32 -18.06 13.92
CA GLY A 46 -11.30 -17.97 12.82
C GLY A 46 -12.06 -16.66 12.73
N ASP A 47 -12.03 -15.82 13.77
CA ASP A 47 -12.64 -14.49 13.70
C ASP A 47 -11.80 -13.54 12.82
N MET A 48 -12.49 -12.62 12.15
CA MET A 48 -11.87 -11.58 11.32
C MET A 48 -12.42 -10.20 11.70
N LEU A 49 -11.50 -9.24 11.86
CA LEU A 49 -11.81 -7.84 12.11
C LEU A 49 -11.33 -6.98 10.92
N TYR A 50 -12.25 -6.25 10.33
CA TYR A 50 -11.90 -5.21 9.36
C TYR A 50 -11.74 -3.86 10.06
N ILE A 51 -10.58 -3.25 9.90
CA ILE A 51 -10.31 -1.91 10.39
C ILE A 51 -10.12 -0.98 9.18
N PRO A 52 -11.01 -0.01 8.98
CA PRO A 52 -10.85 0.96 7.91
C PRO A 52 -9.61 1.83 8.11
N PRO A 53 -9.09 2.45 7.04
CA PRO A 53 -7.96 3.37 7.14
C PRO A 53 -8.20 4.49 8.14
N LEU A 54 -7.13 4.93 8.80
CA LEU A 54 -7.13 6.04 9.77
C LEU A 54 -7.96 5.79 11.04
N LEU A 55 -8.36 4.57 11.31
CA LEU A 55 -9.01 4.23 12.57
C LEU A 55 -7.96 3.75 13.58
N ALA A 56 -7.85 4.44 14.71
CA ALA A 56 -6.94 4.07 15.79
C ALA A 56 -7.28 2.69 16.33
N HIS A 57 -6.29 1.83 16.53
CA HIS A 57 -6.51 0.50 17.06
C HIS A 57 -5.30 0.00 17.85
N LYS A 58 -5.57 -0.86 18.81
CA LYS A 58 -4.57 -1.49 19.67
C LYS A 58 -4.97 -2.94 19.93
N GLY A 59 -4.05 -3.85 19.72
CA GLY A 59 -4.24 -5.28 19.97
C GLY A 59 -3.37 -5.78 21.11
N VAL A 60 -3.95 -6.52 22.05
CA VAL A 60 -3.27 -7.15 23.18
C VAL A 60 -3.58 -8.65 23.18
N ALA A 61 -2.54 -9.50 23.22
CA ALA A 61 -2.74 -10.94 23.41
C ALA A 61 -3.31 -11.20 24.81
N VAL A 62 -4.34 -12.03 24.88
CA VAL A 62 -4.99 -12.41 26.15
C VAL A 62 -4.87 -13.91 26.47
N SER A 63 -4.19 -14.65 25.59
CA SER A 63 -3.78 -16.03 25.78
C SER A 63 -2.25 -16.17 25.68
N ASP A 64 -1.70 -17.26 26.22
CA ASP A 64 -0.25 -17.51 26.26
C ASP A 64 0.33 -17.61 24.83
N VAL A 65 -0.39 -18.26 23.91
CA VAL A 65 -0.09 -18.27 22.49
C VAL A 65 -1.13 -17.43 21.77
N CYS A 66 -0.68 -16.54 20.86
CA CYS A 66 -1.57 -15.66 20.13
C CYS A 66 -1.00 -15.31 18.77
N VAL A 67 -1.61 -15.82 17.69
CA VAL A 67 -1.24 -15.57 16.31
C VAL A 67 -2.34 -14.82 15.60
N THR A 68 -2.01 -13.67 15.02
CA THR A 68 -2.93 -12.86 14.20
C THR A 68 -2.29 -12.57 12.86
N TYR A 69 -2.98 -12.89 11.77
CA TYR A 69 -2.56 -12.53 10.42
C TYR A 69 -3.10 -11.13 10.07
N SER A 70 -2.21 -10.27 9.60
CA SER A 70 -2.58 -8.93 9.13
C SER A 70 -2.50 -8.87 7.61
N VAL A 71 -3.65 -8.67 6.97
CA VAL A 71 -3.76 -8.49 5.52
C VAL A 71 -4.10 -7.04 5.23
N GLY A 72 -3.15 -6.31 4.66
CA GLY A 72 -3.28 -4.88 4.35
C GLY A 72 -3.31 -4.63 2.85
N PHE A 73 -4.25 -3.79 2.44
CA PHE A 73 -4.31 -3.22 1.09
C PHE A 73 -3.95 -1.75 1.17
N ARG A 74 -3.01 -1.30 0.37
CA ARG A 74 -2.62 0.10 0.29
C ARG A 74 -3.18 0.71 -0.96
N SER A 75 -3.85 1.86 -0.83
CA SER A 75 -4.10 2.71 -1.98
C SER A 75 -2.78 3.30 -2.48
N PRO A 76 -2.61 3.46 -3.81
CA PRO A 76 -1.42 4.11 -4.35
C PRO A 76 -1.30 5.54 -3.82
N SER A 77 -0.09 5.94 -3.47
CA SER A 77 0.22 7.34 -3.16
C SER A 77 0.23 8.19 -4.43
N HIS A 78 0.22 9.52 -4.28
CA HIS A 78 0.40 10.43 -5.44
C HIS A 78 1.73 10.16 -6.16
N GLY A 79 2.79 9.83 -5.41
CA GLY A 79 4.08 9.44 -5.99
C GLY A 79 3.97 8.16 -6.81
N ASP A 80 3.35 7.12 -6.27
CA ASP A 80 3.14 5.85 -6.97
C ASP A 80 2.35 6.06 -8.27
N VAL A 81 1.25 6.87 -8.22
CA VAL A 81 0.47 7.18 -9.42
C VAL A 81 1.33 7.84 -10.49
N LEU A 82 2.12 8.85 -10.12
CA LEU A 82 2.93 9.59 -11.09
C LEU A 82 4.08 8.76 -11.67
N THR A 83 4.77 7.99 -10.83
CA THR A 83 5.94 7.21 -11.26
C THR A 83 5.54 5.94 -11.99
N THR A 84 4.76 5.06 -11.37
CA THR A 84 4.46 3.75 -11.95
C THR A 84 3.50 3.83 -13.14
N PHE A 85 2.58 4.82 -13.15
CA PHE A 85 1.75 5.08 -14.32
C PHE A 85 2.58 5.56 -15.51
N ALA A 86 3.51 6.50 -15.28
CA ALA A 86 4.40 7.00 -16.33
C ALA A 86 5.32 5.89 -16.87
N ASP A 87 5.85 5.04 -15.98
CA ASP A 87 6.68 3.90 -16.36
C ASP A 87 5.90 2.93 -17.26
N GLU A 88 4.68 2.56 -16.88
CA GLU A 88 3.84 1.69 -17.73
C GLU A 88 3.52 2.32 -19.08
N ARG A 89 3.21 3.61 -19.11
CA ARG A 89 2.94 4.32 -20.37
C ARG A 89 4.18 4.42 -21.26
N SER A 90 5.36 4.55 -20.67
CA SER A 90 6.61 4.60 -21.44
C SER A 90 6.94 3.27 -22.14
N MET A 91 6.46 2.15 -21.64
CA MET A 91 6.65 0.84 -22.27
C MET A 91 5.72 0.62 -23.45
N ASP A 92 4.52 1.21 -23.45
CA ASP A 92 3.49 1.02 -24.49
C ASP A 92 3.55 2.07 -25.62
N THR A 93 4.08 3.25 -25.34
CA THR A 93 4.27 4.30 -26.34
C THR A 93 5.57 4.10 -27.07
N SER A 94 5.58 4.30 -28.41
CA SER A 94 6.85 4.30 -29.13
C SER A 94 7.74 5.39 -28.53
N ALA A 95 8.89 4.99 -28.03
CA ALA A 95 9.84 5.84 -27.30
C ALA A 95 10.33 7.06 -28.09
N ASP A 96 10.03 7.12 -29.39
CA ASP A 96 10.44 8.18 -30.30
C ASP A 96 9.39 9.27 -30.52
N LEU A 97 8.22 9.20 -29.84
CA LEU A 97 7.25 10.29 -29.87
C LEU A 97 7.81 11.50 -29.11
N ARG A 98 8.33 12.44 -29.87
CA ARG A 98 8.86 13.71 -29.36
C ARG A 98 7.85 14.81 -29.55
N ILE A 99 7.88 15.80 -28.68
CA ILE A 99 7.14 17.04 -28.84
C ILE A 99 7.58 17.67 -30.14
N LYS A 100 6.60 17.99 -30.99
CA LYS A 100 6.88 18.74 -32.23
C LYS A 100 7.35 20.13 -31.85
N ASP A 101 8.43 20.59 -32.50
CA ASP A 101 8.88 21.95 -32.39
C ASP A 101 7.76 22.89 -32.86
N HIS A 102 7.33 23.79 -32.01
CA HIS A 102 6.27 24.76 -32.31
C HIS A 102 6.81 26.03 -32.96
N GLY A 103 8.11 26.05 -33.35
CA GLY A 103 8.77 27.16 -33.98
C GLY A 103 9.84 27.79 -33.06
N PHE A 104 10.56 28.74 -33.60
CA PHE A 104 11.65 29.40 -32.87
C PHE A 104 11.10 30.22 -31.70
N ALA A 105 11.56 29.91 -30.47
CA ALA A 105 11.33 30.77 -29.34
C ALA A 105 11.79 32.21 -29.64
N VAL A 106 10.98 33.19 -29.30
CA VAL A 106 11.30 34.61 -29.51
C VAL A 106 12.57 35.01 -28.75
N ASN A 107 12.80 34.35 -27.62
CA ASN A 107 13.97 34.53 -26.77
C ASN A 107 14.71 33.20 -26.60
N SER A 108 15.97 33.14 -26.93
CA SER A 108 16.82 31.98 -26.75
C SER A 108 16.93 31.63 -25.25
N GLY A 109 16.54 30.39 -24.89
CA GLY A 109 16.62 29.89 -23.53
C GLY A 109 15.37 30.17 -22.66
N GLU A 110 14.33 30.77 -23.20
CA GLU A 110 13.03 30.93 -22.52
C GLU A 110 12.15 29.73 -22.76
N ILE A 111 11.53 29.23 -21.68
CA ILE A 111 10.46 28.22 -21.77
C ILE A 111 9.15 28.99 -21.97
N SER A 112 8.57 28.85 -23.16
CA SER A 112 7.34 29.56 -23.49
C SER A 112 6.11 28.89 -22.87
N ALA A 113 5.03 29.67 -22.71
CA ALA A 113 3.74 29.10 -22.29
C ALA A 113 3.21 28.04 -23.30
N ALA A 114 3.54 28.18 -24.58
CA ALA A 114 3.17 27.21 -25.60
C ALA A 114 3.90 25.87 -25.42
N ASP A 115 5.18 25.90 -25.02
CA ASP A 115 5.94 24.67 -24.75
C ASP A 115 5.36 23.93 -23.55
N VAL A 116 5.01 24.67 -22.50
CA VAL A 116 4.37 24.12 -21.29
C VAL A 116 3.01 23.49 -21.64
N GLU A 117 2.17 24.19 -22.41
CA GLU A 117 0.86 23.65 -22.81
C GLU A 117 1.00 22.42 -23.72
N GLY A 118 1.99 22.41 -24.62
CA GLY A 118 2.30 21.24 -25.45
C GLY A 118 2.67 20.01 -24.62
N LEU A 119 3.51 20.19 -23.59
CA LEU A 119 3.85 19.13 -22.65
C LEU A 119 2.65 18.66 -21.84
N MET A 120 1.84 19.59 -21.34
CA MET A 120 0.62 19.25 -20.59
C MET A 120 -0.36 18.46 -21.46
N GLN A 121 -0.50 18.81 -22.73
CA GLN A 121 -1.38 18.09 -23.66
C GLN A 121 -0.88 16.67 -23.89
N LEU A 122 0.41 16.47 -24.10
CA LEU A 122 1.01 15.16 -24.25
C LEU A 122 0.76 14.27 -23.03
N MET A 123 0.87 14.82 -21.82
CA MET A 123 0.53 14.10 -20.59
C MET A 123 -0.97 13.75 -20.53
N ARG A 124 -1.85 14.71 -20.86
CA ARG A 124 -3.32 14.50 -20.86
C ARG A 124 -3.74 13.40 -21.83
N ASP A 125 -3.10 13.33 -22.98
CA ASP A 125 -3.41 12.33 -24.02
C ASP A 125 -3.13 10.90 -23.53
N GLN A 126 -2.25 10.73 -22.54
CA GLN A 126 -1.98 9.44 -21.90
C GLN A 126 -2.95 9.08 -20.78
N ILE A 127 -3.62 10.08 -20.19
CA ILE A 127 -4.53 9.89 -19.04
C ILE A 127 -5.95 9.61 -19.59
N THR A 128 -6.16 8.40 -20.10
CA THR A 128 -7.48 7.94 -20.52
C THR A 128 -8.07 6.97 -19.48
N PRO A 129 -9.40 6.82 -19.41
CA PRO A 129 -10.03 5.85 -18.51
C PRO A 129 -9.46 4.44 -18.67
N GLU A 130 -9.19 4.03 -19.92
CA GLU A 130 -8.65 2.71 -20.25
C GLU A 130 -7.22 2.53 -19.71
N ASN A 131 -6.34 3.50 -19.95
CA ASN A 131 -4.97 3.47 -19.48
C ASN A 131 -4.90 3.46 -17.94
N VAL A 132 -5.72 4.29 -17.30
CA VAL A 132 -5.80 4.35 -15.84
C VAL A 132 -6.34 3.04 -15.26
N ALA A 133 -7.38 2.46 -15.87
CA ALA A 133 -7.94 1.19 -15.40
C ALA A 133 -6.95 0.03 -15.54
N GLN A 134 -6.22 -0.03 -16.65
CA GLN A 134 -5.19 -1.04 -16.89
C GLN A 134 -4.07 -0.94 -15.86
N TRP A 135 -3.50 0.26 -15.70
CA TRP A 135 -2.46 0.51 -14.70
C TRP A 135 -2.94 0.17 -13.29
N PHE A 136 -4.13 0.64 -12.90
CA PHE A 136 -4.64 0.41 -11.55
C PHE A 136 -4.90 -1.07 -11.28
N GLY A 137 -5.39 -1.80 -12.27
CA GLY A 137 -5.57 -3.24 -12.19
C GLY A 137 -4.25 -3.97 -11.93
N LYS A 138 -3.22 -3.68 -12.71
CA LYS A 138 -1.87 -4.23 -12.52
C LYS A 138 -1.31 -3.87 -11.15
N HIS A 139 -1.24 -2.57 -10.83
CA HIS A 139 -0.69 -2.07 -9.58
C HIS A 139 -1.36 -2.67 -8.33
N SER A 140 -2.67 -2.94 -8.41
CA SER A 140 -3.44 -3.52 -7.30
C SER A 140 -3.26 -5.03 -7.14
N THR A 141 -2.85 -5.74 -8.20
CA THR A 141 -2.73 -7.20 -8.22
C THR A 141 -1.29 -7.70 -8.29
N GLU A 142 -0.34 -6.81 -8.52
CA GLU A 142 1.07 -7.15 -8.57
C GLU A 142 1.59 -7.60 -7.20
N ALA A 143 2.36 -8.67 -7.19
CA ALA A 143 2.94 -9.18 -5.96
C ALA A 143 3.91 -8.14 -5.37
N LYS A 144 3.73 -7.81 -4.10
CA LYS A 144 4.58 -6.84 -3.39
C LYS A 144 6.06 -7.25 -3.36
N TYR A 145 6.30 -8.54 -3.40
CA TYR A 145 7.63 -9.17 -3.38
C TYR A 145 7.68 -10.22 -4.48
N PRO A 146 7.86 -9.83 -5.77
CA PRO A 146 7.82 -10.76 -6.90
C PRO A 146 8.95 -11.79 -6.86
N ASP A 147 10.06 -11.47 -6.17
CA ASP A 147 11.22 -12.37 -6.03
C ASP A 147 11.06 -13.41 -4.91
N LEU A 148 10.03 -13.28 -4.07
CA LEU A 148 9.65 -14.28 -3.10
C LEU A 148 8.74 -15.31 -3.78
N ASP A 149 9.32 -16.38 -4.27
CA ASP A 149 8.55 -17.54 -4.70
C ASP A 149 7.98 -18.25 -3.45
N MET A 150 6.78 -17.82 -3.06
CA MET A 150 6.07 -18.38 -1.91
C MET A 150 5.77 -19.90 -2.07
N ALA A 151 5.96 -20.45 -3.26
CA ALA A 151 5.79 -21.87 -3.52
C ALA A 151 7.06 -22.68 -3.17
N GLU A 152 8.25 -22.08 -3.27
CA GLU A 152 9.50 -22.74 -2.86
C GLU A 152 9.78 -22.60 -1.36
N GLU A 153 9.25 -21.56 -0.70
CA GLU A 153 9.40 -21.35 0.76
C GLU A 153 8.23 -21.90 1.60
N ALA A 154 7.23 -22.49 1.00
CA ALA A 154 6.24 -23.25 1.75
C ALA A 154 6.98 -24.49 2.33
N MET A 155 7.52 -24.29 3.55
CA MET A 155 8.07 -25.37 4.36
C MET A 155 7.02 -26.49 4.40
N ASP A 156 7.39 -27.69 4.03
CA ASP A 156 6.49 -28.84 4.03
C ASP A 156 5.84 -28.94 5.41
N LEU A 157 4.51 -29.03 5.45
CA LEU A 157 3.75 -29.17 6.69
C LEU A 157 4.33 -30.28 7.60
N ALA A 158 4.88 -31.33 6.99
CA ALA A 158 5.54 -32.41 7.71
C ALA A 158 6.87 -31.97 8.37
N GLU A 159 7.58 -31.04 7.76
CA GLU A 159 8.82 -30.46 8.31
C GLU A 159 8.49 -29.50 9.47
N LEU A 160 7.43 -28.71 9.33
CA LEU A 160 6.89 -27.88 10.41
C LEU A 160 6.41 -28.71 11.61
N GLU A 161 5.68 -29.78 11.37
CA GLU A 161 5.23 -30.70 12.43
C GLU A 161 6.42 -31.38 13.13
N SER A 162 7.49 -31.70 12.39
CA SER A 162 8.73 -32.25 12.97
C SER A 162 9.41 -31.25 13.90
N ILE A 163 9.56 -29.99 13.48
CA ILE A 163 10.16 -28.92 14.28
C ILE A 163 9.35 -28.64 15.54
N ILE A 164 8.02 -28.62 15.44
CA ILE A 164 7.14 -28.42 16.59
C ILE A 164 7.26 -29.57 17.59
N ASN A 165 7.31 -30.82 17.10
CA ASN A 165 7.42 -32.00 17.96
C ASN A 165 8.81 -32.18 18.59
N GLU A 166 9.86 -31.58 18.04
CA GLU A 166 11.21 -31.57 18.66
C GLU A 166 11.38 -30.45 19.70
N ALA A 167 10.53 -29.44 19.70
CA ALA A 167 10.59 -28.28 20.59
C ALA A 167 9.79 -28.46 21.89
N TYR A 168 9.05 -29.55 22.03
CA TYR A 168 8.24 -29.93 23.21
C TYR A 168 8.57 -31.34 23.67
#